data_cf421ff3c6f9361f4a5c2a13304a5ce1
#
_entry.id   cf421ff3c6f9361f4a5c2a13304a5ce1
#
_cell.length_a   1.000
_cell.length_b   1.000
_cell.length_c   1.000
_cell.angle_alpha   90.00
_cell.angle_beta   90.00
_cell.angle_gamma   90.00
#
_symmetry.space_group_name_H-M   'P 1'
#
loop_
_entity.id
_entity.type
_entity.pdbx_description
1 polymer ?
#
loop_
_entity_poly.entity_id
_entity_poly.type
_entity_poly.pdbx_seq_one_letter_code
_entity_poly.pdbx_strand_id
1 'polypeptide(L)'
;MTSVGESHGARTAEIRAELERALSDRRDRRVSVTGLERRPCAYRSSFALEELEVELGDGERLRLMMKDLSRAALHEHALAAKPELLHEPMREIHVYRDLLDGAGLGTAEYYGSSIDPARDRWWLFIENVVGDVLWQIGEFSVWEEAAAWLARMHGSLAGRTAAAGPLLRYDRDLLGVWARRAAGFADDPRSSWSGAERQQVRDLTARYDVVAEQLEALAPTFIHGEFYPSNVLVQLGGDAPRICPIDWEIAAVGPGLLDLAALSVGKWTDAERAGLASAYRTAAPGGAETAAHLSDEEFHRALDFARLHLAVQWLGWEPRWEPPAEHRHDWLGEAVALAERLGI
;
A
#
# COMPACT_ATOMS: atom_id res chain seq x y z
N MET A 1 12.61 29.20 24.65
CA MET A 1 11.47 29.27 23.68
C MET A 1 11.85 29.79 22.29
N THR A 2 13.04 30.33 22.08
CA THR A 2 13.52 30.86 20.77
C THR A 2 13.99 29.79 19.78
N SER A 3 14.48 28.63 20.20
CA SER A 3 15.07 27.61 19.31
C SER A 3 14.06 26.79 18.46
N VAL A 4 12.84 26.57 18.94
CA VAL A 4 11.83 25.77 18.22
C VAL A 4 11.21 26.57 17.06
N GLY A 5 10.99 27.87 17.24
CA GLY A 5 10.46 28.75 16.19
C GLY A 5 11.44 29.00 15.04
N GLU A 6 12.73 29.16 15.35
CA GLU A 6 13.79 29.32 14.35
C GLU A 6 14.00 28.05 13.52
N SER A 7 13.95 26.87 14.12
CA SER A 7 14.01 25.58 13.46
C SER A 7 12.80 25.36 12.51
N HIS A 8 11.60 25.74 12.94
CA HIS A 8 10.40 25.63 12.10
C HIS A 8 10.43 26.55 10.89
N GLY A 9 10.88 27.79 11.06
CA GLY A 9 11.05 28.76 9.98
C GLY A 9 12.08 28.32 8.93
N ALA A 10 13.22 27.80 9.38
CA ALA A 10 14.29 27.29 8.50
C ALA A 10 13.79 26.10 7.66
N ARG A 11 13.10 25.12 8.28
CA ARG A 11 12.51 23.98 7.55
C ARG A 11 11.44 24.43 6.55
N THR A 12 10.62 25.43 6.88
CA THR A 12 9.62 25.97 5.95
C THR A 12 10.27 26.62 4.73
N ALA A 13 11.35 27.39 4.92
CA ALA A 13 12.08 27.99 3.83
C ALA A 13 12.74 26.94 2.92
N GLU A 14 13.28 25.88 3.50
CA GLU A 14 13.87 24.76 2.75
C GLU A 14 12.80 24.04 1.93
N ILE A 15 11.65 23.67 2.53
CA ILE A 15 10.53 23.02 1.81
C ILE A 15 10.04 23.91 0.67
N ARG A 16 9.93 25.23 0.89
CA ARG A 16 9.53 26.18 -0.17
C ARG A 16 10.50 26.13 -1.36
N ALA A 17 11.79 26.21 -1.10
CA ALA A 17 12.82 26.21 -2.14
C ALA A 17 12.83 24.90 -2.95
N GLU A 18 12.67 23.76 -2.26
CA GLU A 18 12.62 22.46 -2.90
C GLU A 18 11.33 22.25 -3.71
N LEU A 19 10.20 22.73 -3.20
CA LEU A 19 8.92 22.69 -3.91
C LEU A 19 8.94 23.58 -5.16
N GLU A 20 9.51 24.81 -5.08
CA GLU A 20 9.69 25.69 -6.24
C GLU A 20 10.49 25.02 -7.34
N ARG A 21 11.57 24.30 -6.96
CA ARG A 21 12.39 23.55 -7.91
C ARG A 21 11.59 22.39 -8.51
N ALA A 22 10.97 21.55 -7.70
CA ALA A 22 10.18 20.41 -8.16
C ALA A 22 9.04 20.83 -9.11
N LEU A 23 8.30 21.89 -8.78
CA LEU A 23 7.25 22.43 -9.63
C LEU A 23 7.79 23.06 -10.92
N SER A 24 8.98 23.70 -10.86
CA SER A 24 9.60 24.28 -12.05
C SER A 24 10.06 23.21 -13.02
N ASP A 25 10.68 22.15 -12.51
CA ASP A 25 11.11 21.00 -13.32
C ASP A 25 9.90 20.30 -13.97
N ARG A 26 8.82 20.08 -13.19
CA ARG A 26 7.61 19.44 -13.72
C ARG A 26 6.90 20.26 -14.81
N ARG A 27 6.86 21.58 -14.63
CA ARG A 27 6.13 22.49 -15.54
C ARG A 27 6.99 23.02 -16.70
N ASP A 28 8.25 22.65 -16.75
CA ASP A 28 9.26 23.15 -17.70
C ASP A 28 9.24 24.70 -17.79
N ARG A 29 8.99 25.34 -16.65
CA ARG A 29 8.99 26.80 -16.50
C ARG A 29 9.29 27.19 -15.07
N ARG A 30 9.87 28.38 -14.87
CA ARG A 30 10.09 28.90 -13.53
C ARG A 30 8.77 29.09 -12.79
N VAL A 31 8.67 28.48 -11.62
CA VAL A 31 7.56 28.62 -10.68
C VAL A 31 8.10 29.27 -9.41
N SER A 32 7.37 30.22 -8.84
CA SER A 32 7.65 30.80 -7.52
C SER A 32 6.53 30.49 -6.55
N VAL A 33 6.86 30.19 -5.31
CA VAL A 33 5.93 29.98 -4.20
C VAL A 33 5.86 31.23 -3.35
N THR A 34 4.76 31.97 -3.41
CA THR A 34 4.57 33.24 -2.69
C THR A 34 4.00 33.04 -1.30
N GLY A 35 3.18 31.97 -1.11
CA GLY A 35 2.62 31.56 0.18
C GLY A 35 2.83 30.04 0.42
N LEU A 36 3.17 29.68 1.66
CA LEU A 36 3.27 28.29 2.10
C LEU A 36 2.81 28.16 3.54
N GLU A 37 1.67 27.52 3.73
CA GLU A 37 1.20 27.09 5.05
C GLU A 37 1.39 25.58 5.17
N ARG A 38 1.79 25.12 6.37
CA ARG A 38 2.09 23.72 6.66
C ARG A 38 1.32 23.28 7.89
N ARG A 39 0.72 22.09 7.81
CA ARG A 39 0.04 21.47 8.94
C ARG A 39 0.42 19.99 9.02
N PRO A 40 0.74 19.45 10.21
CA PRO A 40 0.88 18.01 10.36
C PRO A 40 -0.43 17.32 9.94
N CYS A 41 -0.34 16.30 9.13
CA CYS A 41 -1.51 15.50 8.78
C CYS A 41 -1.95 14.66 9.98
N ALA A 42 -3.26 14.64 10.26
CA ALA A 42 -3.83 13.83 11.32
C ALA A 42 -3.86 12.32 10.96
N TYR A 43 -3.77 12.01 9.68
CA TYR A 43 -3.71 10.62 9.22
C TYR A 43 -2.37 10.00 9.63
N ARG A 44 -2.43 8.77 10.16
CA ARG A 44 -1.23 8.04 10.60
C ARG A 44 -0.77 7.12 9.49
N SER A 45 0.40 7.40 8.95
CA SER A 45 1.17 6.55 8.05
C SER A 45 2.41 6.01 8.82
N SER A 46 3.20 5.18 8.16
CA SER A 46 4.54 4.82 8.65
C SER A 46 5.46 6.04 8.78
N PHE A 47 5.22 7.09 7.99
CA PHE A 47 6.02 8.30 7.92
C PHE A 47 5.28 9.54 8.42
N ALA A 48 6.03 10.58 8.75
CA ALA A 48 5.48 11.89 9.01
C ALA A 48 4.92 12.50 7.71
N LEU A 49 3.65 12.92 7.75
CA LEU A 49 2.93 13.57 6.65
C LEU A 49 2.63 15.02 7.00
N GLU A 50 2.76 15.91 6.02
CA GLU A 50 2.38 17.31 6.15
C GLU A 50 1.44 17.74 5.03
N GLU A 51 0.35 18.38 5.39
CA GLU A 51 -0.52 19.10 4.45
C GLU A 51 0.09 20.45 4.13
N LEU A 52 0.18 20.78 2.85
CA LEU A 52 0.71 22.05 2.35
C LEU A 52 -0.39 22.81 1.61
N GLU A 53 -0.67 24.03 2.05
CA GLU A 53 -1.42 25.02 1.27
C GLU A 53 -0.43 25.96 0.61
N VAL A 54 -0.39 25.98 -0.72
CA VAL A 54 0.63 26.62 -1.53
C VAL A 54 -0.03 27.68 -2.41
N GLU A 55 0.52 28.90 -2.40
CA GLU A 55 0.14 29.97 -3.32
C GLU A 55 1.32 30.23 -4.27
N LEU A 56 1.06 30.19 -5.57
CA LEU A 56 2.05 30.40 -6.61
C LEU A 56 2.07 31.88 -7.04
N GLY A 57 3.18 32.31 -7.67
CA GLY A 57 3.35 33.68 -8.13
C GLY A 57 2.39 34.11 -9.25
N ASP A 58 1.73 33.18 -9.93
CA ASP A 58 0.66 33.45 -10.91
C ASP A 58 -0.75 33.46 -10.29
N GLY A 59 -0.85 33.30 -8.96
CA GLY A 59 -2.11 33.28 -8.21
C GLY A 59 -2.80 31.94 -8.11
N GLU A 60 -2.24 30.90 -8.71
CA GLU A 60 -2.73 29.50 -8.55
C GLU A 60 -2.54 29.04 -7.10
N ARG A 61 -3.51 28.26 -6.59
CA ARG A 61 -3.45 27.65 -5.26
C ARG A 61 -3.48 26.15 -5.38
N LEU A 62 -2.53 25.49 -4.70
CA LEU A 62 -2.40 24.04 -4.66
C LEU A 62 -2.60 23.54 -3.22
N ARG A 63 -3.23 22.39 -3.09
CA ARG A 63 -3.25 21.60 -1.84
C ARG A 63 -2.45 20.35 -2.07
N LEU A 64 -1.35 20.24 -1.37
CA LEU A 64 -0.42 19.15 -1.52
C LEU A 64 -0.29 18.36 -0.22
N MET A 65 0.03 17.08 -0.36
CA MET A 65 0.56 16.24 0.70
C MET A 65 2.06 16.13 0.50
N MET A 66 2.83 16.44 1.53
CA MET A 66 4.27 16.17 1.57
C MET A 66 4.51 14.92 2.43
N LYS A 67 5.21 13.95 1.87
CA LYS A 67 5.67 12.75 2.58
C LYS A 67 7.20 12.79 2.66
N ASP A 68 7.74 12.70 3.87
CA ASP A 68 9.17 12.55 4.13
C ASP A 68 9.47 11.06 4.26
N LEU A 69 10.09 10.48 3.23
CA LEU A 69 10.36 9.04 3.12
C LEU A 69 11.71 8.65 3.72
N SER A 70 12.41 9.58 4.37
CA SER A 70 13.67 9.29 5.06
C SER A 70 13.47 8.30 6.20
N ARG A 71 14.51 7.53 6.51
CA ARG A 71 14.46 6.61 7.66
C ARG A 71 14.23 7.35 8.98
N ALA A 72 14.77 8.58 9.09
CA ALA A 72 14.60 9.41 10.27
C ALA A 72 13.15 9.90 10.48
N ALA A 73 12.32 9.90 9.42
CA ALA A 73 10.91 10.29 9.48
C ALA A 73 9.97 9.12 9.79
N LEU A 74 10.47 7.87 9.84
CA LEU A 74 9.68 6.72 10.26
C LEU A 74 9.30 6.87 11.74
N HIS A 75 8.04 6.60 12.04
CA HIS A 75 7.58 6.52 13.42
C HIS A 75 8.20 5.31 14.14
N GLU A 76 8.44 5.43 15.45
CA GLU A 76 9.12 4.42 16.27
C GLU A 76 8.45 3.03 16.15
N HIS A 77 7.13 2.97 16.14
CA HIS A 77 6.39 1.72 15.99
C HIS A 77 6.59 1.08 14.60
N ALA A 78 6.69 1.89 13.55
CA ALA A 78 6.95 1.39 12.20
C ALA A 78 8.38 0.86 12.06
N LEU A 79 9.36 1.53 12.69
CA LEU A 79 10.74 1.06 12.76
C LEU A 79 10.86 -0.30 13.48
N ALA A 80 10.04 -0.53 14.51
CA ALA A 80 10.07 -1.77 15.28
C ALA A 80 9.41 -2.96 14.53
N ALA A 81 8.33 -2.69 13.80
CA ALA A 81 7.53 -3.73 13.14
C ALA A 81 8.03 -4.08 11.74
N LYS A 82 8.42 -3.06 10.97
CA LYS A 82 8.71 -3.17 9.53
C LYS A 82 10.07 -3.82 9.29
N PRO A 83 10.14 -4.94 8.54
CA PRO A 83 11.41 -5.50 8.11
C PRO A 83 12.26 -4.50 7.31
N GLU A 84 13.57 -4.49 7.56
CA GLU A 84 14.52 -3.58 6.90
C GLU A 84 14.43 -3.61 5.36
N LEU A 85 14.24 -4.80 4.79
CA LEU A 85 14.13 -5.00 3.33
C LEU A 85 12.93 -4.27 2.68
N LEU A 86 11.94 -3.86 3.48
CA LEU A 86 10.79 -3.10 2.98
C LEU A 86 11.08 -1.59 2.91
N HIS A 87 12.12 -1.11 3.59
CA HIS A 87 12.45 0.30 3.57
C HIS A 87 13.28 0.67 2.33
N GLU A 88 12.66 1.31 1.36
CA GLU A 88 13.29 1.85 0.16
C GLU A 88 12.62 3.19 -0.20
N PRO A 89 13.21 4.33 0.18
CA PRO A 89 12.55 5.64 0.03
C PRO A 89 12.28 6.03 -1.43
N MET A 90 13.07 5.51 -2.38
CA MET A 90 12.84 5.78 -3.79
C MET A 90 11.63 5.07 -4.36
N ARG A 91 11.14 3.99 -3.74
CA ARG A 91 10.08 3.16 -4.32
C ARG A 91 8.80 3.94 -4.54
N GLU A 92 8.29 4.60 -3.51
CA GLU A 92 7.06 5.38 -3.62
C GLU A 92 7.21 6.58 -4.57
N ILE A 93 8.37 7.24 -4.58
CA ILE A 93 8.67 8.32 -5.53
C ILE A 93 8.62 7.79 -6.98
N HIS A 94 9.24 6.65 -7.25
CA HIS A 94 9.22 6.03 -8.58
C HIS A 94 7.82 5.62 -9.00
N VAL A 95 7.04 5.06 -8.07
CA VAL A 95 5.66 4.66 -8.38
C VAL A 95 4.84 5.88 -8.83
N TYR A 96 4.85 6.96 -8.07
CA TYR A 96 4.09 8.15 -8.45
C TYR A 96 4.63 8.78 -9.72
N ARG A 97 5.95 8.96 -9.85
CA ARG A 97 6.56 9.66 -10.98
C ARG A 97 6.53 8.87 -12.28
N ASP A 98 6.85 7.56 -12.22
CA ASP A 98 7.17 6.77 -13.41
C ASP A 98 6.03 5.83 -13.84
N LEU A 99 5.15 5.43 -12.91
CA LEU A 99 4.08 4.50 -13.19
C LEU A 99 2.69 5.15 -13.20
N LEU A 100 2.39 5.98 -12.21
CA LEU A 100 1.04 6.52 -12.01
C LEU A 100 0.84 7.85 -12.73
N ASP A 101 1.89 8.67 -12.85
CA ASP A 101 1.78 9.98 -13.53
C ASP A 101 1.38 9.76 -15.00
N GLY A 102 0.29 10.41 -15.41
CA GLY A 102 -0.27 10.28 -16.75
C GLY A 102 -0.91 8.92 -17.08
N ALA A 103 -1.03 8.00 -16.12
CA ALA A 103 -1.65 6.69 -16.37
C ALA A 103 -3.19 6.74 -16.48
N GLY A 104 -3.83 7.85 -16.12
CA GLY A 104 -5.28 8.00 -16.21
C GLY A 104 -6.08 7.14 -15.22
N LEU A 105 -5.43 6.70 -14.14
CA LEU A 105 -6.03 5.81 -13.13
C LEU A 105 -6.76 6.54 -12.00
N GLY A 106 -6.78 7.88 -11.99
CA GLY A 106 -7.42 8.64 -10.92
C GLY A 106 -6.64 8.66 -9.60
N THR A 107 -5.39 8.22 -9.57
CA THR A 107 -4.50 8.31 -8.40
C THR A 107 -4.16 9.76 -8.07
N ALA A 108 -3.58 10.01 -6.90
CA ALA A 108 -3.13 11.34 -6.53
C ALA A 108 -2.10 11.86 -7.56
N GLU A 109 -2.26 13.11 -7.97
CA GLU A 109 -1.36 13.76 -8.94
C GLU A 109 0.05 13.91 -8.33
N TYR A 110 1.07 13.61 -9.11
CA TYR A 110 2.46 13.84 -8.75
C TYR A 110 2.86 15.27 -9.05
N TYR A 111 3.31 16.05 -8.06
CA TYR A 111 3.77 17.43 -8.20
C TYR A 111 5.29 17.56 -8.19
N GLY A 112 5.99 16.51 -7.75
CA GLY A 112 7.44 16.46 -7.78
C GLY A 112 8.05 15.79 -6.57
N SER A 113 9.37 15.78 -6.51
CA SER A 113 10.14 15.22 -5.40
C SER A 113 11.43 15.98 -5.17
N SER A 114 11.97 15.91 -3.95
CA SER A 114 13.29 16.43 -3.62
C SER A 114 14.13 15.30 -3.05
N ILE A 115 15.19 14.94 -3.76
CA ILE A 115 16.05 13.80 -3.46
C ILE A 115 17.47 14.30 -3.20
N ASP A 116 17.96 14.07 -1.99
CA ASP A 116 19.35 14.35 -1.58
C ASP A 116 19.83 13.23 -0.62
N PRO A 117 20.42 12.15 -1.14
CA PRO A 117 20.88 11.03 -0.33
C PRO A 117 21.95 11.43 0.71
N ALA A 118 22.75 12.47 0.43
CA ALA A 118 23.81 12.91 1.34
C ALA A 118 23.22 13.55 2.61
N ARG A 119 22.00 14.04 2.55
CA ARG A 119 21.26 14.62 3.68
C ARG A 119 20.13 13.74 4.18
N ASP A 120 20.01 12.51 3.69
CA ASP A 120 18.85 11.60 3.92
C ASP A 120 17.53 12.28 3.64
N ARG A 121 17.44 13.07 2.53
CA ARG A 121 16.24 13.77 2.13
C ARG A 121 15.57 13.06 0.96
N TRP A 122 14.31 12.66 1.17
CA TRP A 122 13.49 11.91 0.24
C TRP A 122 12.06 12.44 0.32
N TRP A 123 11.83 13.64 -0.18
CA TRP A 123 10.52 14.30 -0.10
C TRP A 123 9.70 14.06 -1.35
N LEU A 124 8.48 13.66 -1.15
CA LEU A 124 7.47 13.46 -2.19
C LEU A 124 6.37 14.49 -2.02
N PHE A 125 6.00 15.16 -3.11
CA PHE A 125 4.90 16.13 -3.18
C PHE A 125 3.84 15.58 -4.12
N ILE A 126 2.65 15.30 -3.58
CA ILE A 126 1.50 14.77 -4.31
C ILE A 126 0.24 15.59 -4.00
N GLU A 127 -0.81 15.38 -4.75
CA GLU A 127 -2.13 15.93 -4.47
C GLU A 127 -2.58 15.56 -3.05
N ASN A 128 -3.08 16.54 -2.31
CA ASN A 128 -3.84 16.26 -1.09
C ASN A 128 -5.28 15.91 -1.48
N VAL A 129 -5.53 14.63 -1.66
CA VAL A 129 -6.83 14.10 -2.09
C VAL A 129 -7.82 14.20 -0.93
N VAL A 130 -8.87 14.99 -1.13
CA VAL A 130 -9.96 15.13 -0.15
C VAL A 130 -11.00 14.05 -0.46
N GLY A 131 -11.11 13.04 0.39
CA GLY A 131 -12.06 11.95 0.25
C GLY A 131 -12.19 11.15 1.53
N ASP A 132 -13.15 10.24 1.56
CA ASP A 132 -13.33 9.31 2.66
C ASP A 132 -12.52 8.03 2.41
N VAL A 133 -12.02 7.40 3.47
CA VAL A 133 -11.37 6.09 3.32
C VAL A 133 -12.41 5.01 3.03
N LEU A 134 -12.09 4.07 2.15
CA LEU A 134 -13.05 3.09 1.64
C LEU A 134 -13.73 2.29 2.76
N TRP A 135 -13.03 1.96 3.86
CA TRP A 135 -13.64 1.22 4.98
C TRP A 135 -14.75 1.98 5.70
N GLN A 136 -14.88 3.30 5.52
CA GLN A 136 -15.96 4.13 6.08
C GLN A 136 -17.18 4.20 5.15
N ILE A 137 -17.07 3.69 3.93
CA ILE A 137 -18.14 3.73 2.93
C ILE A 137 -18.98 2.48 3.03
N GLY A 138 -20.28 2.67 3.32
CA GLY A 138 -21.24 1.58 3.50
C GLY A 138 -21.80 1.01 2.20
N GLU A 139 -21.71 1.73 1.09
CA GLU A 139 -22.24 1.31 -0.21
C GLU A 139 -21.34 0.26 -0.87
N PHE A 140 -21.82 -0.98 -0.91
CA PHE A 140 -21.03 -2.11 -1.43
C PHE A 140 -20.62 -1.92 -2.90
N SER A 141 -21.44 -1.24 -3.72
CA SER A 141 -21.10 -0.94 -5.11
C SER A 141 -19.82 -0.10 -5.27
N VAL A 142 -19.44 0.71 -4.27
CA VAL A 142 -18.16 1.44 -4.28
C VAL A 142 -16.99 0.50 -4.06
N TRP A 143 -17.17 -0.54 -3.27
CA TRP A 143 -16.16 -1.59 -3.09
C TRP A 143 -15.98 -2.44 -4.34
N GLU A 144 -17.07 -2.75 -5.04
CA GLU A 144 -17.01 -3.41 -6.35
C GLU A 144 -16.27 -2.55 -7.38
N GLU A 145 -16.49 -1.21 -7.36
CA GLU A 145 -15.73 -0.29 -8.21
C GLU A 145 -14.25 -0.23 -7.82
N ALA A 146 -13.90 -0.32 -6.53
CA ALA A 146 -12.50 -0.42 -6.09
C ALA A 146 -11.85 -1.72 -6.58
N ALA A 147 -12.57 -2.85 -6.56
CA ALA A 147 -12.08 -4.11 -7.12
C ALA A 147 -11.93 -4.04 -8.65
N ALA A 148 -12.86 -3.40 -9.35
CA ALA A 148 -12.78 -3.16 -10.78
C ALA A 148 -11.62 -2.22 -11.16
N TRP A 149 -11.41 -1.16 -10.37
CA TRP A 149 -10.28 -0.25 -10.50
C TRP A 149 -8.95 -1.01 -10.38
N LEU A 150 -8.84 -1.86 -9.37
CA LEU A 150 -7.66 -2.68 -9.12
C LEU A 150 -7.31 -3.57 -10.31
N ALA A 151 -8.31 -4.22 -10.90
CA ALA A 151 -8.11 -5.04 -12.10
C ALA A 151 -7.62 -4.23 -13.31
N ARG A 152 -8.19 -3.02 -13.52
CA ARG A 152 -7.74 -2.10 -14.58
C ARG A 152 -6.29 -1.65 -14.35
N MET A 153 -5.92 -1.33 -13.13
CA MET A 153 -4.56 -0.95 -12.75
C MET A 153 -3.57 -2.09 -13.03
N HIS A 154 -3.87 -3.30 -12.56
CA HIS A 154 -3.04 -4.47 -12.82
C HIS A 154 -2.82 -4.72 -14.32
N GLY A 155 -3.88 -4.63 -15.10
CA GLY A 155 -3.78 -4.82 -16.56
C GLY A 155 -3.02 -3.71 -17.28
N SER A 156 -3.25 -2.45 -16.91
CA SER A 156 -2.62 -1.30 -17.57
C SER A 156 -1.13 -1.17 -17.27
N LEU A 157 -0.68 -1.66 -16.12
CA LEU A 157 0.71 -1.54 -15.65
C LEU A 157 1.52 -2.85 -15.79
N ALA A 158 0.92 -3.97 -16.19
CA ALA A 158 1.59 -5.27 -16.31
C ALA A 158 2.89 -5.22 -17.13
N GLY A 159 2.86 -4.57 -18.30
CA GLY A 159 4.03 -4.43 -19.18
C GLY A 159 5.04 -3.36 -18.77
N ARG A 160 4.74 -2.52 -17.76
CA ARG A 160 5.59 -1.38 -17.36
C ARG A 160 6.53 -1.68 -16.19
N THR A 161 6.41 -2.85 -15.57
CA THR A 161 7.14 -3.24 -14.36
C THR A 161 8.65 -3.37 -14.55
N ALA A 162 9.13 -3.62 -15.77
CA ALA A 162 10.57 -3.76 -16.03
C ALA A 162 11.35 -2.44 -15.89
N ALA A 163 10.68 -1.28 -16.05
CA ALA A 163 11.29 0.06 -15.97
C ALA A 163 11.14 0.71 -14.59
N ALA A 164 10.43 0.08 -13.65
CA ALA A 164 9.94 0.73 -12.43
C ALA A 164 10.89 0.62 -11.24
N GLY A 165 12.17 0.89 -11.40
CA GLY A 165 13.10 1.15 -10.29
C GLY A 165 13.09 0.09 -9.17
N PRO A 166 13.08 0.50 -7.89
CA PRO A 166 13.28 -0.39 -6.74
C PRO A 166 11.99 -1.07 -6.24
N LEU A 167 11.13 -1.55 -7.14
CA LEU A 167 9.96 -2.34 -6.76
C LEU A 167 10.40 -3.63 -6.04
N LEU A 168 9.63 -4.02 -5.03
CA LEU A 168 9.75 -5.35 -4.46
C LEU A 168 9.38 -6.41 -5.51
N ARG A 169 9.88 -7.63 -5.30
CA ARG A 169 9.48 -8.80 -6.08
C ARG A 169 8.94 -9.86 -5.15
N TYR A 170 7.69 -10.22 -5.34
CA TYR A 170 7.05 -11.30 -4.58
C TYR A 170 7.45 -12.65 -5.18
N ASP A 171 8.73 -12.96 -5.04
CA ASP A 171 9.30 -14.27 -5.26
C ASP A 171 9.18 -15.15 -4.01
N ARG A 172 9.63 -16.41 -4.09
CA ARG A 172 9.60 -17.35 -2.97
C ARG A 172 10.29 -16.82 -1.72
N ASP A 173 11.38 -16.06 -1.89
CA ASP A 173 12.16 -15.54 -0.76
C ASP A 173 11.37 -14.46 -0.01
N LEU A 174 10.77 -13.51 -0.71
CA LEU A 174 9.95 -12.45 -0.10
C LEU A 174 8.66 -13.03 0.48
N LEU A 175 7.96 -13.89 -0.25
CA LEU A 175 6.77 -14.60 0.25
C LEU A 175 7.08 -15.34 1.55
N GLY A 176 8.24 -16.00 1.63
CA GLY A 176 8.68 -16.76 2.81
C GLY A 176 9.11 -15.91 4.02
N VAL A 177 9.35 -14.60 3.85
CA VAL A 177 9.78 -13.72 4.97
C VAL A 177 8.78 -13.76 6.12
N TRP A 178 7.51 -13.66 5.81
CA TRP A 178 6.45 -13.56 6.81
C TRP A 178 6.25 -14.88 7.57
N ALA A 179 6.32 -16.00 6.89
CA ALA A 179 6.24 -17.30 7.53
C ALA A 179 7.44 -17.55 8.48
N ARG A 180 8.65 -17.18 8.05
CA ARG A 180 9.84 -17.27 8.92
C ARG A 180 9.72 -16.36 10.14
N ARG A 181 9.19 -15.14 9.99
CA ARG A 181 8.95 -14.23 11.11
C ARG A 181 7.88 -14.77 12.06
N ALA A 182 6.75 -15.24 11.54
CA ALA A 182 5.68 -15.86 12.35
C ALA A 182 6.20 -17.06 13.14
N ALA A 183 6.98 -17.95 12.52
CA ALA A 183 7.63 -19.06 13.21
C ALA A 183 8.59 -18.57 14.31
N GLY A 184 9.41 -17.56 14.02
CA GLY A 184 10.29 -16.95 15.03
C GLY A 184 9.53 -16.37 16.22
N PHE A 185 8.37 -15.74 15.98
CA PHE A 185 7.51 -15.24 17.05
C PHE A 185 6.82 -16.35 17.84
N ALA A 186 6.46 -17.47 17.19
CA ALA A 186 5.93 -18.64 17.89
C ALA A 186 6.97 -19.30 18.82
N ASP A 187 8.25 -19.16 18.50
CA ASP A 187 9.37 -19.67 19.31
C ASP A 187 9.83 -18.67 20.38
N ASP A 188 9.46 -17.39 20.30
CA ASP A 188 9.83 -16.39 21.32
C ASP A 188 9.08 -16.67 22.64
N PRO A 189 9.80 -16.89 23.76
CA PRO A 189 9.16 -17.09 25.08
C PRO A 189 8.29 -15.90 25.53
N ARG A 190 8.51 -14.71 24.97
CA ARG A 190 7.76 -13.49 25.27
C ARG A 190 6.49 -13.34 24.43
N SER A 191 6.25 -14.25 23.47
CA SER A 191 5.02 -14.25 22.65
C SER A 191 3.78 -14.34 23.55
N SER A 192 2.76 -13.55 23.25
CA SER A 192 1.45 -13.59 23.91
C SER A 192 0.61 -14.81 23.51
N TRP A 193 1.00 -15.55 22.49
CA TRP A 193 0.30 -16.73 22.01
C TRP A 193 0.37 -17.88 23.02
N SER A 194 -0.75 -18.55 23.22
CA SER A 194 -0.83 -19.79 24.02
C SER A 194 0.01 -20.91 23.40
N GLY A 195 0.27 -21.97 24.15
CA GLY A 195 0.98 -23.13 23.63
C GLY A 195 0.30 -23.78 22.40
N ALA A 196 -1.04 -23.78 22.37
CA ALA A 196 -1.81 -24.30 21.24
C ALA A 196 -1.67 -23.39 19.99
N GLU A 197 -1.81 -22.09 20.15
CA GLU A 197 -1.65 -21.13 19.05
C GLU A 197 -0.23 -21.16 18.48
N ARG A 198 0.81 -21.24 19.32
CA ARG A 198 2.19 -21.40 18.87
C ARG A 198 2.38 -22.68 18.05
N GLN A 199 1.75 -23.78 18.45
CA GLN A 199 1.82 -25.01 17.70
C GLN A 199 1.11 -24.89 16.35
N GLN A 200 -0.07 -24.29 16.30
CA GLN A 200 -0.78 -24.02 15.03
C GLN A 200 0.05 -23.16 14.07
N VAL A 201 0.71 -22.10 14.57
CA VAL A 201 1.60 -21.26 13.74
C VAL A 201 2.79 -22.07 13.21
N ARG A 202 3.42 -22.92 14.04
CA ARG A 202 4.52 -23.81 13.58
C ARG A 202 4.06 -24.77 12.49
N ASP A 203 2.90 -25.42 12.68
CA ASP A 203 2.36 -26.39 11.73
C ASP A 203 2.03 -25.72 10.39
N LEU A 204 1.46 -24.52 10.44
CA LEU A 204 1.16 -23.70 9.28
C LEU A 204 2.44 -23.27 8.53
N THR A 205 3.41 -22.72 9.25
CA THR A 205 4.64 -22.18 8.65
C THR A 205 5.58 -23.28 8.14
N ALA A 206 5.53 -24.48 8.71
CA ALA A 206 6.32 -25.65 8.25
C ALA A 206 5.91 -26.10 6.83
N ARG A 207 4.70 -25.82 6.39
CA ARG A 207 4.17 -26.19 5.06
C ARG A 207 4.00 -24.97 4.12
N TYR A 208 4.52 -23.82 4.52
CA TYR A 208 4.30 -22.57 3.80
C TYR A 208 4.92 -22.54 2.40
N ASP A 209 5.93 -23.37 2.13
CA ASP A 209 6.54 -23.47 0.79
C ASP A 209 5.51 -23.81 -0.29
N VAL A 210 4.47 -24.57 0.04
CA VAL A 210 3.35 -24.87 -0.88
C VAL A 210 2.60 -23.59 -1.24
N VAL A 211 2.36 -22.71 -0.27
CA VAL A 211 1.68 -21.41 -0.50
C VAL A 211 2.53 -20.53 -1.42
N ALA A 212 3.83 -20.42 -1.11
CA ALA A 212 4.75 -19.63 -1.89
C ALA A 212 4.85 -20.11 -3.34
N GLU A 213 4.91 -21.44 -3.55
CA GLU A 213 4.95 -22.05 -4.88
C GLU A 213 3.69 -21.75 -5.71
N GLN A 214 2.51 -21.87 -5.09
CA GLN A 214 1.23 -21.59 -5.77
C GLN A 214 1.10 -20.12 -6.14
N LEU A 215 1.56 -19.21 -5.29
CA LEU A 215 1.53 -17.78 -5.58
C LEU A 215 2.57 -17.39 -6.64
N GLU A 216 3.78 -17.93 -6.58
CA GLU A 216 4.84 -17.67 -7.55
C GLU A 216 4.47 -18.18 -8.96
N ALA A 217 3.64 -19.22 -9.06
CA ALA A 217 3.15 -19.76 -10.33
C ALA A 217 2.13 -18.83 -11.03
N LEU A 218 1.54 -17.85 -10.32
CA LEU A 218 0.62 -16.90 -10.91
C LEU A 218 1.38 -15.86 -11.74
N ALA A 219 0.76 -15.40 -12.83
CA ALA A 219 1.32 -14.35 -13.67
C ALA A 219 1.55 -13.07 -12.83
N PRO A 220 2.79 -12.55 -12.77
CA PRO A 220 3.08 -11.36 -12.00
C PRO A 220 2.60 -10.10 -12.71
N THR A 221 2.14 -9.13 -11.95
CA THR A 221 1.80 -7.78 -12.41
C THR A 221 2.36 -6.74 -11.44
N PHE A 222 2.16 -5.46 -11.73
CA PHE A 222 2.38 -4.41 -10.74
C PHE A 222 1.29 -4.50 -9.67
N ILE A 223 1.67 -4.51 -8.39
CA ILE A 223 0.78 -4.56 -7.26
C ILE A 223 1.07 -3.44 -6.27
N HIS A 224 0.04 -3.01 -5.54
CA HIS A 224 0.15 -2.05 -4.44
C HIS A 224 0.91 -2.65 -3.25
N GLY A 225 0.65 -3.92 -2.96
CA GLY A 225 1.23 -4.66 -1.83
C GLY A 225 0.48 -4.49 -0.52
N GLU A 226 -0.24 -3.38 -0.32
CA GLU A 226 -1.09 -3.09 0.84
C GLU A 226 -2.40 -2.42 0.42
N PHE A 227 -3.14 -3.01 -0.52
CA PHE A 227 -4.42 -2.47 -1.00
C PHE A 227 -5.54 -2.67 0.03
N TYR A 228 -5.25 -2.32 1.28
CA TYR A 228 -6.24 -2.31 2.35
C TYR A 228 -7.25 -1.18 2.16
N PRO A 229 -8.49 -1.35 2.59
CA PRO A 229 -9.51 -0.30 2.52
C PRO A 229 -9.14 0.99 3.25
N SER A 230 -8.20 0.94 4.20
CA SER A 230 -7.62 2.12 4.87
C SER A 230 -6.66 2.91 3.98
N ASN A 231 -6.11 2.28 2.94
CA ASN A 231 -5.18 2.91 2.00
C ASN A 231 -5.85 3.31 0.68
N VAL A 232 -7.17 3.30 0.63
CA VAL A 232 -7.96 3.70 -0.54
C VAL A 232 -8.86 4.87 -0.18
N LEU A 233 -8.54 6.06 -0.71
CA LEU A 233 -9.41 7.23 -0.62
C LEU A 233 -10.45 7.18 -1.75
N VAL A 234 -11.66 7.61 -1.45
CA VAL A 234 -12.77 7.66 -2.39
C VAL A 234 -13.34 9.07 -2.40
N GLN A 235 -13.40 9.67 -3.58
CA GLN A 235 -14.13 10.91 -3.79
C GLN A 235 -15.46 10.61 -4.45
N LEU A 236 -16.55 10.92 -3.73
CA LEU A 236 -17.92 10.84 -4.23
C LEU A 236 -18.33 12.20 -4.79
N GLY A 237 -19.19 12.24 -5.81
CA GLY A 237 -19.76 13.50 -6.34
C GLY A 237 -19.61 13.70 -7.83
N GLY A 238 -19.05 12.76 -8.58
CA GLY A 238 -19.08 12.69 -10.04
C GLY A 238 -20.04 11.63 -10.57
N ASP A 239 -19.98 11.33 -11.88
CA ASP A 239 -20.75 10.25 -12.51
C ASP A 239 -20.33 8.86 -11.99
N ALA A 240 -19.09 8.74 -11.51
CA ALA A 240 -18.55 7.56 -10.86
C ALA A 240 -17.61 7.98 -9.71
N PRO A 241 -17.44 7.12 -8.67
CA PRO A 241 -16.50 7.38 -7.60
C PRO A 241 -15.06 7.38 -8.14
N ARG A 242 -14.25 8.36 -7.71
CA ARG A 242 -12.80 8.33 -7.94
C ARG A 242 -12.16 7.46 -6.87
N ILE A 243 -11.57 6.36 -7.29
CA ILE A 243 -10.80 5.45 -6.43
C ILE A 243 -9.34 5.92 -6.46
N CYS A 244 -8.81 6.27 -5.31
CA CYS A 244 -7.48 6.84 -5.18
C CYS A 244 -6.67 6.12 -4.09
N PRO A 245 -5.95 5.05 -4.43
CA PRO A 245 -5.02 4.40 -3.50
C PRO A 245 -3.84 5.31 -3.16
N ILE A 246 -3.40 5.20 -1.91
CA ILE A 246 -2.29 5.95 -1.31
C ILE A 246 -1.35 4.98 -0.60
N ASP A 247 -0.15 5.46 -0.23
CA ASP A 247 0.84 4.68 0.54
C ASP A 247 1.44 3.50 -0.24
N TRP A 248 2.14 3.82 -1.34
CA TRP A 248 2.77 2.85 -2.25
C TRP A 248 4.16 2.39 -1.79
N GLU A 249 4.46 2.50 -0.50
CA GLU A 249 5.79 2.24 0.04
C GLU A 249 6.26 0.78 -0.09
N ILE A 250 5.35 -0.17 -0.26
CA ILE A 250 5.68 -1.58 -0.52
C ILE A 250 5.18 -2.08 -1.87
N ALA A 251 4.96 -1.17 -2.81
CA ALA A 251 4.61 -1.52 -4.17
C ALA A 251 5.61 -2.52 -4.78
N ALA A 252 5.10 -3.45 -5.56
CA ALA A 252 5.86 -4.60 -5.98
C ALA A 252 5.49 -5.11 -7.40
N VAL A 253 6.25 -6.09 -7.84
CA VAL A 253 5.88 -7.01 -8.92
C VAL A 253 5.53 -8.34 -8.27
N GLY A 254 4.30 -8.81 -8.47
CA GLY A 254 3.80 -10.04 -7.87
C GLY A 254 2.40 -10.43 -8.33
N PRO A 255 1.80 -11.45 -7.73
CA PRO A 255 0.44 -11.87 -8.06
C PRO A 255 -0.60 -10.79 -7.72
N GLY A 256 -1.38 -10.32 -8.68
CA GLY A 256 -2.42 -9.31 -8.44
C GLY A 256 -3.48 -9.71 -7.40
N LEU A 257 -3.69 -11.00 -7.20
CA LEU A 257 -4.63 -11.51 -6.19
C LEU A 257 -4.21 -11.19 -4.74
N LEU A 258 -2.95 -10.81 -4.47
CA LEU A 258 -2.54 -10.31 -3.16
C LEU A 258 -3.25 -9.01 -2.80
N ASP A 259 -3.38 -8.09 -3.76
CA ASP A 259 -4.10 -6.84 -3.53
C ASP A 259 -5.62 -7.06 -3.40
N LEU A 260 -6.19 -7.98 -4.18
CA LEU A 260 -7.60 -8.35 -4.04
C LEU A 260 -7.88 -9.02 -2.69
N ALA A 261 -6.96 -9.85 -2.19
CA ALA A 261 -7.04 -10.41 -0.86
C ALA A 261 -7.04 -9.32 0.21
N ALA A 262 -6.16 -8.31 0.09
CA ALA A 262 -6.08 -7.18 1.01
C ALA A 262 -7.38 -6.32 0.99
N LEU A 263 -7.96 -6.08 -0.20
CA LEU A 263 -9.25 -5.39 -0.33
C LEU A 263 -10.38 -6.15 0.36
N SER A 264 -10.36 -7.47 0.29
CA SER A 264 -11.43 -8.35 0.80
C SER A 264 -11.27 -8.76 2.27
N VAL A 265 -10.37 -8.09 3.01
CA VAL A 265 -10.21 -8.30 4.47
C VAL A 265 -11.43 -7.77 5.22
N GLY A 266 -11.86 -8.50 6.24
CA GLY A 266 -12.93 -8.07 7.13
C GLY A 266 -14.10 -9.06 7.21
N LYS A 267 -15.19 -8.61 7.83
CA LYS A 267 -16.37 -9.42 8.12
C LYS A 267 -17.35 -9.45 6.94
N TRP A 268 -16.89 -9.94 5.81
CA TRP A 268 -17.72 -10.09 4.62
C TRP A 268 -18.44 -11.43 4.63
N THR A 269 -19.63 -11.46 4.07
CA THR A 269 -20.31 -12.70 3.69
C THR A 269 -19.63 -13.34 2.48
N ASP A 270 -19.87 -14.62 2.25
CA ASP A 270 -19.33 -15.30 1.06
C ASP A 270 -19.88 -14.68 -0.25
N ALA A 271 -21.12 -14.19 -0.24
CA ALA A 271 -21.74 -13.51 -1.39
C ALA A 271 -21.03 -12.17 -1.70
N GLU A 272 -20.70 -11.38 -0.69
CA GLU A 272 -19.96 -10.12 -0.86
C GLU A 272 -18.53 -10.37 -1.35
N ARG A 273 -17.82 -11.37 -0.81
CA ARG A 273 -16.50 -11.77 -1.32
C ARG A 273 -16.57 -12.21 -2.78
N ALA A 274 -17.59 -12.98 -3.14
CA ALA A 274 -17.83 -13.39 -4.52
C ALA A 274 -18.15 -12.18 -5.43
N GLY A 275 -18.87 -11.16 -4.92
CA GLY A 275 -19.13 -9.90 -5.62
C GLY A 275 -17.83 -9.16 -5.95
N LEU A 276 -16.94 -8.96 -4.97
CA LEU A 276 -15.63 -8.33 -5.18
C LEU A 276 -14.78 -9.10 -6.21
N ALA A 277 -14.73 -10.43 -6.09
CA ALA A 277 -14.03 -11.30 -7.03
C ALA A 277 -14.58 -11.19 -8.45
N SER A 278 -15.92 -11.17 -8.59
CA SER A 278 -16.61 -11.01 -9.86
C SER A 278 -16.34 -9.64 -10.49
N ALA A 279 -16.41 -8.56 -9.70
CA ALA A 279 -16.13 -7.20 -10.16
C ALA A 279 -14.69 -7.08 -10.69
N TYR A 280 -13.71 -7.62 -9.94
CA TYR A 280 -12.32 -7.69 -10.37
C TYR A 280 -12.16 -8.45 -11.70
N ARG A 281 -12.71 -9.67 -11.80
CA ARG A 281 -12.59 -10.50 -13.02
C ARG A 281 -13.25 -9.86 -14.25
N THR A 282 -14.43 -9.26 -14.05
CA THR A 282 -15.17 -8.61 -15.14
C THR A 282 -14.43 -7.40 -15.70
N ALA A 283 -13.73 -6.65 -14.86
CA ALA A 283 -13.00 -5.45 -15.26
C ALA A 283 -11.57 -5.73 -15.74
N ALA A 284 -11.06 -6.95 -15.53
CA ALA A 284 -9.71 -7.30 -15.95
C ALA A 284 -9.60 -7.30 -17.48
N PRO A 285 -8.60 -6.60 -18.05
CA PRO A 285 -8.36 -6.68 -19.48
C PRO A 285 -8.12 -8.12 -19.94
N GLY A 286 -8.73 -8.52 -21.05
CA GLY A 286 -8.55 -9.86 -21.61
C GLY A 286 -7.09 -10.10 -22.03
N GLY A 287 -6.33 -10.86 -21.24
CA GLY A 287 -4.95 -11.23 -21.53
C GLY A 287 -4.40 -12.22 -20.50
N ALA A 288 -3.37 -12.98 -20.88
CA ALA A 288 -2.72 -13.98 -20.03
C ALA A 288 -1.96 -13.36 -18.82
N GLU A 289 -1.87 -12.03 -18.76
CA GLU A 289 -1.08 -11.29 -17.78
C GLU A 289 -1.86 -10.98 -16.47
N THR A 290 -3.12 -11.40 -16.39
CA THR A 290 -3.95 -11.24 -15.20
C THR A 290 -4.59 -12.58 -14.83
N ALA A 291 -4.95 -12.78 -13.56
CA ALA A 291 -5.64 -13.98 -13.09
C ALA A 291 -7.04 -14.18 -13.72
N ALA A 292 -7.48 -13.27 -14.61
CA ALA A 292 -8.79 -13.31 -15.24
C ALA A 292 -8.99 -14.51 -16.19
N HIS A 293 -7.92 -15.14 -16.69
CA HIS A 293 -7.99 -16.31 -17.57
C HIS A 293 -8.18 -17.65 -16.84
N LEU A 294 -8.03 -17.65 -15.52
CA LEU A 294 -8.28 -18.83 -14.70
C LEU A 294 -9.77 -19.21 -14.74
N SER A 295 -10.08 -20.49 -14.68
CA SER A 295 -11.43 -20.95 -14.39
C SER A 295 -11.92 -20.40 -13.04
N ASP A 296 -13.23 -20.45 -12.79
CA ASP A 296 -13.79 -19.97 -11.52
C ASP A 296 -13.18 -20.70 -10.32
N GLU A 297 -13.01 -22.01 -10.42
CA GLU A 297 -12.42 -22.83 -9.36
C GLU A 297 -10.96 -22.49 -9.12
N GLU A 298 -10.15 -22.38 -10.18
CA GLU A 298 -8.74 -22.00 -10.10
C GLU A 298 -8.57 -20.59 -9.53
N PHE A 299 -9.40 -19.64 -9.94
CA PHE A 299 -9.36 -18.28 -9.46
C PHE A 299 -9.65 -18.20 -7.96
N HIS A 300 -10.73 -18.83 -7.50
CA HIS A 300 -11.10 -18.83 -6.08
C HIS A 300 -10.05 -19.55 -5.24
N ARG A 301 -9.50 -20.66 -5.73
CA ARG A 301 -8.42 -21.37 -5.06
C ARG A 301 -7.15 -20.49 -4.96
N ALA A 302 -6.77 -19.80 -6.03
CA ALA A 302 -5.62 -18.88 -6.03
C ALA A 302 -5.85 -17.69 -5.10
N LEU A 303 -7.07 -17.15 -5.03
CA LEU A 303 -7.45 -16.09 -4.09
C LEU A 303 -7.37 -16.58 -2.64
N ASP A 304 -7.77 -17.82 -2.34
CA ASP A 304 -7.64 -18.41 -1.01
C ASP A 304 -6.14 -18.56 -0.62
N PHE A 305 -5.25 -18.90 -1.55
CA PHE A 305 -3.79 -18.86 -1.30
C PHE A 305 -3.29 -17.45 -1.01
N ALA A 306 -3.76 -16.44 -1.74
CA ALA A 306 -3.41 -15.04 -1.49
C ALA A 306 -3.92 -14.55 -0.11
N ARG A 307 -5.12 -14.95 0.29
CA ARG A 307 -5.68 -14.65 1.61
C ARG A 307 -4.90 -15.35 2.72
N LEU A 308 -4.51 -16.61 2.50
CA LEU A 308 -3.67 -17.34 3.45
C LEU A 308 -2.31 -16.66 3.62
N HIS A 309 -1.68 -16.22 2.51
CA HIS A 309 -0.45 -15.43 2.58
C HIS A 309 -0.63 -14.17 3.41
N LEU A 310 -1.71 -13.42 3.17
CA LEU A 310 -2.02 -12.20 3.90
C LEU A 310 -2.20 -12.46 5.41
N ALA A 311 -2.90 -13.53 5.77
CA ALA A 311 -3.05 -13.90 7.18
C ALA A 311 -1.69 -14.23 7.83
N VAL A 312 -0.82 -14.98 7.12
CA VAL A 312 0.54 -15.28 7.59
C VAL A 312 1.41 -14.02 7.65
N GLN A 313 1.25 -13.08 6.73
CA GLN A 313 1.92 -11.77 6.77
C GLN A 313 1.57 -11.03 8.06
N TRP A 314 0.31 -10.97 8.46
CA TRP A 314 -0.11 -10.35 9.71
C TRP A 314 0.42 -11.07 10.94
N LEU A 315 0.47 -12.41 10.95
CA LEU A 315 1.10 -13.19 12.02
C LEU A 315 2.62 -12.93 12.11
N GLY A 316 3.26 -12.64 10.97
CA GLY A 316 4.69 -12.31 10.89
C GLY A 316 5.02 -10.81 11.03
N TRP A 317 4.02 -9.93 11.14
CA TRP A 317 4.26 -8.48 11.21
C TRP A 317 4.89 -8.08 12.54
N GLU A 318 4.13 -8.05 13.61
CA GLU A 318 4.62 -7.75 14.97
C GLU A 318 3.59 -8.23 15.99
N PRO A 319 3.89 -9.28 16.77
CA PRO A 319 2.90 -9.86 17.70
C PRO A 319 2.56 -8.94 18.88
N ARG A 320 3.36 -7.89 19.14
CA ARG A 320 3.09 -6.90 20.19
C ARG A 320 2.33 -5.69 19.69
N TRP A 321 2.11 -5.60 18.37
CA TRP A 321 1.30 -4.53 17.80
C TRP A 321 -0.18 -4.84 18.03
N GLU A 322 -0.84 -3.95 18.78
CA GLU A 322 -2.28 -4.02 19.00
C GLU A 322 -2.99 -3.04 18.06
N PRO A 323 -3.70 -3.55 17.04
CA PRO A 323 -4.50 -2.69 16.19
C PRO A 323 -5.65 -2.03 16.98
N PRO A 324 -6.15 -0.86 16.54
CA PRO A 324 -7.41 -0.32 17.03
C PRO A 324 -8.53 -1.38 17.01
N ALA A 325 -9.50 -1.27 17.92
CA ALA A 325 -10.52 -2.30 18.10
C ALA A 325 -11.30 -2.62 16.81
N GLU A 326 -11.53 -1.61 15.97
CA GLU A 326 -12.19 -1.71 14.67
C GLU A 326 -11.40 -2.51 13.62
N HIS A 327 -10.07 -2.61 13.80
CA HIS A 327 -9.15 -3.34 12.90
C HIS A 327 -8.69 -4.68 13.47
N ARG A 328 -9.23 -5.09 14.64
CA ARG A 328 -8.90 -6.40 15.20
C ARG A 328 -9.50 -7.52 14.36
N HIS A 329 -8.65 -8.44 13.96
CA HIS A 329 -9.03 -9.61 13.16
C HIS A 329 -8.34 -10.87 13.70
N ASP A 330 -9.03 -12.00 13.65
CA ASP A 330 -8.48 -13.31 14.03
C ASP A 330 -7.69 -13.91 12.85
N TRP A 331 -6.49 -13.39 12.66
CA TRP A 331 -5.60 -13.83 11.59
C TRP A 331 -5.20 -15.29 11.70
N LEU A 332 -5.03 -15.81 12.92
CA LEU A 332 -4.67 -17.21 13.11
C LEU A 332 -5.85 -18.13 12.78
N GLY A 333 -7.04 -17.82 13.26
CA GLY A 333 -8.24 -18.57 12.92
C GLY A 333 -8.52 -18.57 11.42
N GLU A 334 -8.36 -17.42 10.75
CA GLU A 334 -8.52 -17.35 9.28
C GLU A 334 -7.45 -18.17 8.56
N ALA A 335 -6.18 -18.08 8.97
CA ALA A 335 -5.10 -18.84 8.36
C ALA A 335 -5.31 -20.35 8.48
N VAL A 336 -5.73 -20.82 9.66
CA VAL A 336 -6.02 -22.26 9.89
C VAL A 336 -7.19 -22.72 9.03
N ALA A 337 -8.29 -21.95 8.99
CA ALA A 337 -9.45 -22.32 8.19
C ALA A 337 -9.14 -22.35 6.67
N LEU A 338 -8.30 -21.43 6.19
CA LEU A 338 -7.85 -21.40 4.79
C LEU A 338 -6.91 -22.58 4.48
N ALA A 339 -5.98 -22.88 5.38
CA ALA A 339 -5.08 -24.03 5.23
C ALA A 339 -5.86 -25.35 5.15
N GLU A 340 -6.84 -25.56 6.03
CA GLU A 340 -7.73 -26.73 5.99
C GLU A 340 -8.50 -26.82 4.67
N ARG A 341 -9.07 -25.72 4.18
CA ARG A 341 -9.80 -25.67 2.89
C ARG A 341 -8.89 -25.99 1.71
N LEU A 342 -7.64 -25.52 1.74
CA LEU A 342 -6.64 -25.75 0.70
C LEU A 342 -5.99 -27.13 0.77
N GLY A 343 -6.18 -27.85 1.88
CA GLY A 343 -5.59 -29.17 2.12
C GLY A 343 -4.10 -29.12 2.50
N ILE A 344 -3.70 -28.04 3.17
CA ILE A 344 -2.32 -27.83 3.66
C ILE A 344 -2.24 -27.85 5.18
#